data_5f0e6b483cb8d4682d5157de22fcaf29
#
_entry.id   5f0e6b483cb8d4682d5157de22fcaf29
#
_cell.length_a   1.000
_cell.length_b   1.000
_cell.length_c   1.000
_cell.angle_alpha   90.00
_cell.angle_beta   90.00
_cell.angle_gamma   90.00
#
_symmetry.space_group_name_H-M   'P 1'
#
loop_
_entity.id
_entity.type
_entity.pdbx_description
1 polymer ?
#
loop_
_entity_poly.entity_id
_entity_poly.type
_entity_poly.pdbx_seq_one_letter_code
_entity_poly.pdbx_strand_id
1 'polypeptide(L)'
;MIGLLILAEKKLGTGLIDAVVHTLGSRPPQLETTDLDYAASPEHVDAILRQCLQKVDSGDGALILADVYGATHTNVACRLLARGRIELITGVNLPMLLRVINYRQLKMDDLIDKALSGGSGGIICAANPEKVRGAR
;
A
#
# COMPACT_ATOMS: atom_id res chain seq x y z
N MET A 1 -1.82 11.44 11.13
CA MET A 1 -2.08 10.92 9.78
C MET A 1 -1.19 9.70 9.55
N ILE A 2 -1.79 8.59 9.15
CA ILE A 2 -1.05 7.35 8.92
C ILE A 2 -0.20 7.49 7.65
N GLY A 3 1.08 7.08 7.75
CA GLY A 3 1.98 7.04 6.60
C GLY A 3 1.62 5.92 5.65
N LEU A 4 1.86 6.12 4.36
CA LEU A 4 1.58 5.11 3.33
C LEU A 4 2.88 4.76 2.60
N LEU A 5 3.21 3.47 2.56
CA LEU A 5 4.39 2.97 1.88
C LEU A 5 3.99 1.91 0.87
N ILE A 6 4.27 2.16 -0.40
CA ILE A 6 4.04 1.17 -1.46
C ILE A 6 5.28 0.28 -1.53
N LEU A 7 5.08 -1.01 -1.31
CA LEU A 7 6.13 -2.03 -1.39
C LEU A 7 5.90 -2.87 -2.64
N ALA A 8 6.58 -2.50 -3.71
CA ALA A 8 6.39 -3.12 -5.01
C ALA A 8 7.69 -3.03 -5.82
N GLU A 9 7.70 -3.72 -6.95
CA GLU A 9 8.78 -3.54 -7.92
C GLU A 9 8.88 -2.06 -8.28
N LYS A 10 10.10 -1.60 -8.51
CA LYS A 10 10.45 -0.19 -8.71
C LYS A 10 9.52 0.54 -9.66
N LYS A 11 9.30 0.00 -10.85
CA LYS A 11 8.51 0.67 -11.88
C LYS A 11 7.02 0.67 -11.53
N LEU A 12 6.54 -0.38 -10.89
CA LEU A 12 5.14 -0.48 -10.48
C LEU A 12 4.82 0.54 -9.39
N GLY A 13 5.67 0.64 -8.37
CA GLY A 13 5.48 1.60 -7.29
C GLY A 13 5.47 3.04 -7.79
N THR A 14 6.45 3.39 -8.60
CA THR A 14 6.54 4.73 -9.21
C THR A 14 5.33 5.02 -10.09
N GLY A 15 4.89 4.04 -10.89
CA GLY A 15 3.72 4.19 -11.75
C GLY A 15 2.43 4.41 -10.96
N LEU A 16 2.27 3.73 -9.84
CA LEU A 16 1.11 3.94 -8.95
C LEU A 16 1.10 5.36 -8.37
N ILE A 17 2.25 5.85 -7.91
CA ILE A 17 2.33 7.23 -7.40
C ILE A 17 2.06 8.24 -8.52
N ASP A 18 2.61 8.03 -9.71
CA ASP A 18 2.34 8.91 -10.85
C ASP A 18 0.85 8.95 -11.18
N ALA A 19 0.16 7.82 -11.13
CA ALA A 19 -1.28 7.76 -11.35
C ALA A 19 -2.05 8.53 -10.27
N VAL A 20 -1.64 8.43 -9.01
CA VAL A 20 -2.23 9.20 -7.91
C VAL A 20 -2.05 10.69 -8.13
N VAL A 21 -0.83 11.12 -8.46
CA VAL A 21 -0.54 12.54 -8.71
C VAL A 21 -1.38 13.06 -9.87
N HIS A 22 -1.49 12.28 -10.95
CA HIS A 22 -2.31 12.68 -12.09
C HIS A 22 -3.79 12.83 -11.70
N THR A 23 -4.30 11.90 -10.90
CA THR A 23 -5.70 11.89 -10.49
C THR A 23 -6.03 13.03 -9.51
N LEU A 24 -5.14 13.28 -8.55
CA LEU A 24 -5.40 14.25 -7.47
C LEU A 24 -4.82 15.64 -7.75
N GLY A 25 -3.95 15.77 -8.73
CA GLY A 25 -3.32 17.04 -9.10
C GLY A 25 -2.06 17.37 -8.29
N SER A 26 -1.75 16.63 -7.24
CA SER A 26 -0.54 16.82 -6.44
C SER A 26 -0.20 15.53 -5.69
N ARG A 27 1.06 15.43 -5.26
CA ARG A 27 1.50 14.28 -4.49
C ARG A 27 1.05 14.42 -3.03
N PRO A 28 0.31 13.46 -2.49
CA PRO A 28 -0.03 13.47 -1.06
C PRO A 28 1.23 13.40 -0.19
N PRO A 29 1.23 14.04 0.98
CA PRO A 29 2.35 13.94 1.91
C PRO A 29 2.46 12.53 2.50
N GLN A 30 3.65 12.17 2.98
CA GLN A 30 3.90 10.87 3.64
C GLN A 30 3.41 9.67 2.83
N LEU A 31 3.62 9.73 1.53
CA LEU A 31 3.39 8.66 0.57
C LEU A 31 4.70 8.39 -0.14
N GLU A 32 5.27 7.22 0.07
CA GLU A 32 6.52 6.81 -0.52
C GLU A 32 6.39 5.46 -1.20
N THR A 33 7.32 5.14 -2.07
CA THR A 33 7.47 3.81 -2.63
C THR A 33 8.89 3.32 -2.39
N THR A 34 9.02 2.02 -2.15
CA THR A 34 10.34 1.40 -2.11
C THR A 34 10.88 1.35 -3.53
N ASP A 35 12.14 1.73 -3.69
CA ASP A 35 12.82 1.68 -4.96
C ASP A 35 13.54 0.33 -5.09
N LEU A 36 12.76 -0.77 -5.10
CA LEU A 36 13.27 -2.11 -5.00
C LEU A 36 13.38 -2.81 -6.34
N ASP A 37 14.54 -3.43 -6.54
CA ASP A 37 14.71 -4.48 -7.52
C ASP A 37 14.30 -5.81 -6.86
N TYR A 38 13.54 -6.66 -7.55
CA TYR A 38 13.12 -7.96 -7.02
C TYR A 38 14.30 -8.90 -6.77
N ALA A 39 15.46 -8.62 -7.36
CA ALA A 39 16.69 -9.37 -7.11
C ALA A 39 17.44 -8.92 -5.84
N ALA A 40 16.95 -7.90 -5.14
CA ALA A 40 17.60 -7.40 -3.93
C ALA A 40 17.63 -8.46 -2.83
N SER A 41 18.71 -8.48 -2.06
CA SER A 41 18.85 -9.41 -0.93
C SER A 41 17.84 -9.07 0.17
N PRO A 42 17.46 -10.06 1.02
CA PRO A 42 16.60 -9.77 2.17
C PRO A 42 17.15 -8.66 3.08
N GLU A 43 18.47 -8.61 3.27
CA GLU A 43 19.11 -7.58 4.09
C GLU A 43 18.95 -6.20 3.48
N HIS A 44 19.06 -6.09 2.17
CA HIS A 44 18.88 -4.83 1.46
C HIS A 44 17.42 -4.37 1.52
N VAL A 45 16.49 -5.31 1.34
CA VAL A 45 15.05 -5.02 1.47
C VAL A 45 14.72 -4.51 2.87
N ASP A 46 15.25 -5.17 3.91
CA ASP A 46 15.05 -4.75 5.30
C ASP A 46 15.54 -3.32 5.53
N ALA A 47 16.74 -3.00 5.07
CA ALA A 47 17.32 -1.67 5.24
C ALA A 47 16.47 -0.59 4.55
N ILE A 48 16.04 -0.83 3.32
CA ILE A 48 15.20 0.10 2.57
C ILE A 48 13.86 0.30 3.26
N LEU A 49 13.22 -0.80 3.70
CA LEU A 49 11.93 -0.72 4.39
C LEU A 49 12.02 0.12 5.66
N ARG A 50 13.06 -0.08 6.47
CA ARG A 50 13.23 0.69 7.69
C ARG A 50 13.39 2.18 7.40
N GLN A 51 14.17 2.53 6.39
CA GLN A 51 14.35 3.93 5.99
C GLN A 51 13.02 4.54 5.52
N CYS A 52 12.29 3.83 4.66
CA CYS A 52 11.02 4.33 4.14
C CYS A 52 9.97 4.48 5.25
N LEU A 53 9.91 3.52 6.17
CA LEU A 53 8.98 3.61 7.30
C LEU A 53 9.25 4.83 8.16
N GLN A 54 10.53 5.15 8.40
CA GLN A 54 10.89 6.36 9.15
C GLN A 54 10.43 7.64 8.43
N LYS A 55 10.46 7.65 7.11
CA LYS A 55 10.04 8.82 6.33
C LYS A 55 8.53 9.04 6.39
N VAL A 56 7.74 7.98 6.39
CA VAL A 56 6.28 8.11 6.31
C VAL A 56 5.60 8.14 7.67
N ASP A 57 6.19 7.53 8.69
CA ASP A 57 5.61 7.45 10.03
C ASP A 57 5.94 8.71 10.83
N SER A 58 4.95 9.56 11.06
CA SER A 58 5.09 10.77 11.86
C SER A 58 4.60 10.60 13.31
N GLY A 59 4.34 9.37 13.74
CA GLY A 59 3.83 9.04 15.07
C GLY A 59 2.54 8.25 15.08
N ASP A 60 1.79 8.27 13.98
CA ASP A 60 0.50 7.57 13.86
C ASP A 60 0.63 6.19 13.21
N GLY A 61 1.85 5.75 12.92
CA GLY A 61 2.10 4.49 12.27
C GLY A 61 2.12 4.57 10.75
N ALA A 62 2.26 3.42 10.13
CA ALA A 62 2.36 3.30 8.68
C ALA A 62 1.61 2.07 8.17
N LEU A 63 0.96 2.22 7.03
CA LEU A 63 0.32 1.12 6.31
C LEU A 63 1.16 0.82 5.07
N ILE A 64 1.66 -0.40 4.98
CA ILE A 64 2.40 -0.89 3.82
C ILE A 64 1.40 -1.50 2.84
N LEU A 65 1.46 -1.05 1.60
CA LEU A 65 0.61 -1.56 0.51
C LEU A 65 1.51 -2.27 -0.48
N ALA A 66 1.48 -3.59 -0.47
CA ALA A 66 2.36 -4.39 -1.31
C ALA A 66 1.63 -4.94 -2.55
N ASP A 67 2.40 -5.32 -3.54
CA ASP A 67 1.87 -5.87 -4.78
C ASP A 67 1.36 -7.30 -4.60
N VAL A 68 2.19 -8.23 -4.14
CA VAL A 68 1.83 -9.63 -3.98
C VAL A 68 2.26 -10.18 -2.63
N TYR A 69 1.55 -11.18 -2.14
CA TYR A 69 1.90 -11.89 -0.93
C TYR A 69 2.86 -13.05 -1.24
N GLY A 70 3.76 -13.34 -0.29
CA GLY A 70 4.61 -14.53 -0.38
C GLY A 70 5.93 -14.35 -1.11
N ALA A 71 6.20 -13.18 -1.68
CA ALA A 71 7.50 -12.86 -2.26
C ALA A 71 8.52 -12.49 -1.17
N THR A 72 9.81 -12.48 -1.53
CA THR A 72 10.88 -12.14 -0.57
C THR A 72 10.62 -10.80 0.12
N HIS A 73 10.27 -9.77 -0.64
CA HIS A 73 10.08 -8.43 -0.09
C HIS A 73 8.91 -8.36 0.91
N THR A 74 7.81 -9.08 0.66
CA THR A 74 6.69 -9.14 1.60
C THR A 74 7.02 -9.99 2.82
N ASN A 75 7.79 -11.06 2.66
CA ASN A 75 8.23 -11.89 3.80
C ASN A 75 9.14 -11.08 4.74
N VAL A 76 10.03 -10.26 4.19
CA VAL A 76 10.86 -9.37 5.00
C VAL A 76 9.99 -8.33 5.71
N ALA A 77 9.05 -7.72 5.01
CA ALA A 77 8.15 -6.74 5.60
C ALA A 77 7.34 -7.31 6.77
N CYS A 78 6.92 -8.57 6.68
CA CYS A 78 6.16 -9.22 7.76
C CYS A 78 6.92 -9.26 9.08
N ARG A 79 8.25 -9.25 9.06
CA ARG A 79 9.06 -9.21 10.28
C ARG A 79 9.04 -7.84 10.97
N LEU A 80 8.64 -6.81 10.26
CA LEU A 80 8.63 -5.43 10.77
C LEU A 80 7.25 -5.01 11.26
N LEU A 81 6.24 -5.88 11.14
CA LEU A 81 4.87 -5.53 11.48
C LEU A 81 4.70 -5.40 13.01
N ALA A 82 3.92 -4.42 13.39
CA ALA A 82 3.53 -4.17 14.78
C ALA A 82 2.04 -3.85 14.76
N ARG A 83 1.23 -4.72 15.32
CA ARG A 83 -0.23 -4.65 15.23
C ARG A 83 -0.75 -3.29 15.65
N GLY A 84 -1.56 -2.69 14.79
CA GLY A 84 -2.15 -1.37 14.99
C GLY A 84 -1.21 -0.23 14.70
N ARG A 85 0.05 -0.50 14.42
CA ARG A 85 1.07 0.54 14.22
C ARG A 85 1.76 0.43 12.87
N ILE A 86 2.22 -0.76 12.50
CA ILE A 86 2.82 -1.06 11.19
C ILE A 86 2.06 -2.26 10.65
N GLU A 87 1.26 -2.03 9.64
CA GLU A 87 0.43 -3.07 9.06
C GLU A 87 0.72 -3.22 7.56
N LEU A 88 0.35 -4.36 7.00
CA LEU A 88 0.62 -4.69 5.60
C LEU A 88 -0.65 -5.23 4.94
N ILE A 89 -0.96 -4.69 3.77
CA ILE A 89 -2.00 -5.22 2.89
C ILE A 89 -1.35 -5.54 1.54
N THR A 90 -1.67 -6.68 0.98
CA THR A 90 -1.17 -7.08 -0.34
C THR A 90 -2.26 -6.91 -1.41
N GLY A 91 -1.86 -6.96 -2.67
CA GLY A 91 -2.78 -6.79 -3.77
C GLY A 91 -3.13 -5.33 -4.05
N VAL A 92 -2.18 -4.42 -3.81
CA VAL A 92 -2.41 -2.99 -4.03
C VAL A 92 -2.89 -2.72 -5.45
N ASN A 93 -3.90 -1.91 -5.55
CA ASN A 93 -4.38 -1.38 -6.82
C ASN A 93 -4.71 0.10 -6.66
N LEU A 94 -4.93 0.78 -7.77
CA LEU A 94 -5.19 2.22 -7.73
C LEU A 94 -6.46 2.58 -6.94
N PRO A 95 -7.59 1.86 -7.08
CA PRO A 95 -8.76 2.15 -6.25
C PRO A 95 -8.50 2.05 -4.75
N MET A 96 -7.74 1.04 -4.31
CA MET A 96 -7.33 0.91 -2.91
C MET A 96 -6.52 2.13 -2.47
N LEU A 97 -5.53 2.50 -3.27
CA LEU A 97 -4.62 3.59 -2.95
C LEU A 97 -5.35 4.93 -2.84
N LEU A 98 -6.23 5.22 -3.77
CA LEU A 98 -7.05 6.44 -3.73
C LEU A 98 -7.96 6.46 -2.49
N ARG A 99 -8.52 5.29 -2.13
CA ARG A 99 -9.39 5.19 -0.97
C ARG A 99 -8.63 5.48 0.32
N VAL A 100 -7.47 4.85 0.54
CA VAL A 100 -6.72 5.06 1.78
C VAL A 100 -6.18 6.47 1.90
N ILE A 101 -5.83 7.11 0.80
CA ILE A 101 -5.38 8.51 0.82
C ILE A 101 -6.48 9.41 1.39
N ASN A 102 -7.74 9.15 1.06
CA ASN A 102 -8.86 9.94 1.54
C ASN A 102 -9.22 9.68 3.01
N TYR A 103 -8.78 8.57 3.60
CA TYR A 103 -9.19 8.17 4.95
C TYR A 103 -8.03 8.02 5.93
N ARG A 104 -6.89 8.63 5.64
CA ARG A 104 -5.66 8.49 6.43
C ARG A 104 -5.77 9.03 7.85
N GLN A 105 -6.82 9.78 8.16
CA GLN A 105 -7.03 10.34 9.50
C GLN A 105 -7.69 9.34 10.44
N LEU A 106 -8.20 8.24 9.92
CA LEU A 106 -8.82 7.20 10.72
C LEU A 106 -7.77 6.42 11.51
N LYS A 107 -8.23 5.67 12.51
CA LYS A 107 -7.39 4.68 13.19
C LYS A 107 -6.99 3.57 12.22
N MET A 108 -5.89 2.90 12.51
CA MET A 108 -5.34 1.88 11.62
C MET A 108 -6.37 0.81 11.23
N ASP A 109 -7.12 0.26 12.17
CA ASP A 109 -8.10 -0.80 11.86
C ASP A 109 -9.16 -0.31 10.88
N ASP A 110 -9.64 0.92 11.06
CA ASP A 110 -10.65 1.50 10.18
C ASP A 110 -10.06 1.80 8.80
N LEU A 111 -8.81 2.25 8.75
CA LEU A 111 -8.12 2.49 7.48
C LEU A 111 -7.91 1.18 6.71
N ILE A 112 -7.58 0.10 7.41
CA ILE A 112 -7.46 -1.23 6.79
C ILE A 112 -8.78 -1.64 6.16
N ASP A 113 -9.89 -1.45 6.85
CA ASP A 113 -11.21 -1.76 6.30
C ASP A 113 -11.49 -0.95 5.02
N LYS A 114 -11.10 0.32 5.01
CA LYS A 114 -11.23 1.17 3.80
C LYS A 114 -10.37 0.66 2.67
N ALA A 115 -9.15 0.22 2.98
CA ALA A 115 -8.25 -0.33 1.97
C ALA A 115 -8.83 -1.59 1.32
N LEU A 116 -9.30 -2.51 2.15
CA LEU A 116 -9.86 -3.79 1.66
C LEU A 116 -11.12 -3.56 0.83
N SER A 117 -12.05 -2.73 1.32
CA SER A 117 -13.28 -2.43 0.57
C SER A 117 -13.01 -1.61 -0.69
N GLY A 118 -12.08 -0.67 -0.63
CA GLY A 118 -11.70 0.13 -1.80
C GLY A 118 -11.03 -0.69 -2.88
N GLY A 119 -10.12 -1.59 -2.47
CA GLY A 119 -9.42 -2.46 -3.41
C GLY A 119 -10.35 -3.45 -4.09
N SER A 120 -11.15 -4.19 -3.32
CA SER A 120 -12.08 -5.17 -3.86
C SER A 120 -13.22 -4.50 -4.64
N GLY A 121 -13.73 -3.38 -4.15
CA GLY A 121 -14.81 -2.65 -4.80
C GLY A 121 -14.42 -2.00 -6.12
N GLY A 122 -13.11 -1.81 -6.35
CA GLY A 122 -12.61 -1.30 -7.62
C GLY A 122 -12.46 -2.34 -8.71
N ILE A 123 -12.66 -3.63 -8.38
CA ILE A 123 -12.60 -4.72 -9.37
C ILE A 123 -13.99 -4.92 -9.91
N ILE A 124 -14.23 -4.48 -11.14
CA ILE A 124 -15.56 -4.45 -11.76
C ILE A 124 -15.51 -5.22 -13.08
N CYS A 125 -16.47 -6.12 -13.28
CA CYS A 125 -16.75 -6.65 -14.61
C CYS A 125 -17.71 -5.66 -15.30
N ALA A 126 -17.23 -4.89 -16.26
CA ALA A 126 -17.97 -3.76 -16.81
C ALA A 126 -19.29 -4.17 -17.47
N ALA A 127 -19.34 -5.32 -18.14
CA ALA A 127 -20.57 -5.84 -18.76
C ALA A 127 -21.52 -6.48 -17.74
N ASN A 128 -21.03 -6.88 -16.57
CA ASN A 128 -21.82 -7.49 -15.51
C ASN A 128 -21.27 -7.09 -14.15
N PRO A 129 -21.57 -5.88 -13.67
CA PRO A 129 -20.99 -5.37 -12.41
C PRO A 129 -21.30 -6.23 -11.18
N GLU A 130 -22.40 -6.97 -11.20
CA GLU A 130 -22.80 -7.81 -10.06
C GLU A 130 -21.93 -9.07 -9.92
N LYS A 131 -21.25 -9.49 -10.98
CA LYS A 131 -20.50 -10.75 -10.97
C LYS A 131 -19.42 -10.81 -9.91
N VAL A 132 -18.64 -9.76 -9.74
CA VAL A 132 -17.56 -9.72 -8.75
C VAL A 132 -18.13 -9.78 -7.33
N ARG A 133 -19.17 -9.00 -7.07
CA ARG A 133 -19.83 -8.96 -5.76
C ARG A 133 -20.49 -10.29 -5.43
N GLY A 134 -21.11 -10.92 -6.42
CA GLY A 134 -21.75 -12.21 -6.24
C GLY A 134 -20.79 -13.36 -6.02
N ALA A 135 -19.51 -13.22 -6.33
CA ALA A 135 -18.50 -14.26 -6.17
C ALA A 135 -18.02 -14.44 -4.72
N ARG A 136 -18.45 -13.59 -3.82
CA ARG A 136 -18.03 -13.69 -2.42
C ARG A 136 -18.87 -14.62 -1.59
#